data_8865b8a94ca1065d50ddebc05e546a89
#
_entry.id   8865b8a94ca1065d50ddebc05e546a89
#
_cell.length_a   1.000
_cell.length_b   1.000
_cell.length_c   1.000
_cell.angle_alpha   90.00
_cell.angle_beta   90.00
_cell.angle_gamma   90.00
#
_symmetry.space_group_name_H-M   'P 1'
#
loop_
_entity.id
_entity.type
_entity.pdbx_description
1 polymer ?
#
loop_
_entity_poly.entity_id
_entity_poly.type
_entity_poly.pdbx_seq_one_letter_code
_entity_poly.pdbx_strand_id
1 'polypeptide(L)'
;IYHRRKVGMVFQKPNPFPTMSIYDNVTAGLRLNGVRDKKILDEIVEDSLKMAYLWDEVKNDLKKSAIELSGGQQQRLCIARALAIQPEVLLMDEPASALDPIATQKIEETIIELKNDYTIIIVTHNMQQAIRVSDYTGFMYLGDLIEFRETKKLFTDPKDELTAKYVQGHFG
;
A
#
# COMPACT_ATOMS: atom_id res chain seq x y z
N ILE A 1 -9.06 -16.68 -12.36
CA ILE A 1 -7.62 -16.29 -12.48
C ILE A 1 -7.49 -14.88 -13.06
N TYR A 2 -8.25 -14.50 -14.09
CA TYR A 2 -8.15 -13.17 -14.73
C TYR A 2 -8.39 -12.01 -13.74
N HIS A 3 -9.40 -12.11 -12.88
CA HIS A 3 -9.71 -11.06 -11.88
C HIS A 3 -8.64 -10.90 -10.79
N ARG A 4 -7.87 -11.94 -10.46
CA ARG A 4 -6.80 -11.85 -9.45
C ARG A 4 -5.57 -11.05 -9.92
N ARG A 5 -5.42 -10.82 -11.22
CA ARG A 5 -4.35 -9.96 -11.77
C ARG A 5 -4.67 -8.48 -11.67
N LYS A 6 -5.95 -8.13 -11.47
CA LYS A 6 -6.45 -6.76 -11.42
C LYS A 6 -6.39 -6.13 -10.04
N VAL A 7 -6.15 -6.93 -9.00
CA VAL A 7 -6.13 -6.48 -7.61
C VAL A 7 -4.79 -6.85 -6.99
N GLY A 8 -4.04 -5.83 -6.60
CA GLY A 8 -2.86 -5.96 -5.76
C GLY A 8 -3.25 -5.87 -4.28
N MET A 9 -2.49 -6.54 -3.40
CA MET A 9 -2.73 -6.46 -1.96
C MET A 9 -1.43 -6.27 -1.20
N VAL A 10 -1.46 -5.33 -0.26
CA VAL A 10 -0.39 -5.03 0.70
C VAL A 10 -0.94 -5.29 2.09
N PHE A 11 -0.27 -6.14 2.84
CA PHE A 11 -0.69 -6.57 4.18
C PHE A 11 -0.10 -5.66 5.26
N GLN A 12 -0.72 -5.66 6.44
CA GLN A 12 -0.30 -4.92 7.61
C GLN A 12 1.15 -5.23 8.02
N LYS A 13 1.51 -6.51 8.06
CA LYS A 13 2.90 -6.92 8.29
C LYS A 13 3.61 -7.11 6.96
N PRO A 14 4.78 -6.48 6.77
CA PRO A 14 5.60 -6.74 5.60
C PRO A 14 5.81 -8.25 5.41
N ASN A 15 5.57 -8.72 4.21
CA ASN A 15 5.66 -10.14 3.88
C ASN A 15 6.46 -10.39 2.60
N PRO A 16 7.69 -9.89 2.49
CA PRO A 16 8.54 -10.25 1.37
C PRO A 16 8.80 -11.76 1.39
N PHE A 17 9.02 -12.35 0.22
CA PHE A 17 9.42 -13.74 0.15
C PHE A 17 10.84 -13.90 0.71
N PRO A 18 11.04 -14.58 1.86
CA PRO A 18 12.29 -14.52 2.62
C PRO A 18 13.46 -15.21 1.92
N THR A 19 13.19 -16.15 1.04
CA THR A 19 14.18 -16.89 0.26
C THR A 19 14.56 -16.22 -1.05
N MET A 20 13.95 -15.07 -1.35
CA MET A 20 14.14 -14.35 -2.60
C MET A 20 14.91 -13.05 -2.39
N SER A 21 15.65 -12.65 -3.42
CA SER A 21 16.28 -11.33 -3.49
C SER A 21 15.24 -10.21 -3.59
N ILE A 22 15.67 -8.95 -3.46
CA ILE A 22 14.83 -7.77 -3.73
C ILE A 22 14.26 -7.86 -5.15
N TYR A 23 15.13 -8.10 -6.14
CA TYR A 23 14.75 -8.27 -7.54
C TYR A 23 13.73 -9.39 -7.75
N ASP A 24 13.97 -10.56 -7.17
CA ASP A 24 13.09 -11.72 -7.34
C ASP A 24 11.73 -11.51 -6.66
N ASN A 25 11.68 -10.78 -5.54
CA ASN A 25 10.43 -10.38 -4.92
C ASN A 25 9.55 -9.56 -5.87
N VAL A 26 10.10 -8.54 -6.52
CA VAL A 26 9.36 -7.69 -7.46
C VAL A 26 8.91 -8.51 -8.68
N THR A 27 9.80 -9.35 -9.22
CA THR A 27 9.52 -10.11 -10.45
C THR A 27 8.70 -11.38 -10.25
N ALA A 28 8.44 -11.80 -9.01
CA ALA A 28 7.78 -13.06 -8.70
C ALA A 28 6.43 -13.24 -9.43
N GLY A 29 5.56 -12.24 -9.35
CA GLY A 29 4.25 -12.26 -10.02
C GLY A 29 4.36 -12.28 -11.55
N LEU A 30 5.32 -11.54 -12.10
CA LEU A 30 5.57 -11.48 -13.54
C LEU A 30 6.04 -12.85 -14.08
N ARG A 31 7.00 -13.47 -13.39
CA ARG A 31 7.52 -14.79 -13.76
C ARG A 31 6.46 -15.87 -13.68
N LEU A 32 5.58 -15.84 -12.67
CA LEU A 32 4.43 -16.72 -12.57
C LEU A 32 3.45 -16.54 -13.75
N ASN A 33 3.36 -15.31 -14.27
CA ASN A 33 2.56 -14.98 -15.44
C ASN A 33 3.27 -15.25 -16.78
N GLY A 34 4.47 -15.86 -16.75
CA GLY A 34 5.20 -16.29 -17.94
C GLY A 34 6.14 -15.24 -18.54
N VAL A 35 6.30 -14.07 -17.94
CA VAL A 35 7.27 -13.06 -18.39
C VAL A 35 8.68 -13.56 -18.10
N ARG A 36 9.51 -13.69 -19.16
CA ARG A 36 10.88 -14.23 -19.09
C ARG A 36 11.94 -13.27 -19.64
N ASP A 37 11.52 -12.30 -20.42
CA ASP A 37 12.43 -11.32 -21.02
C ASP A 37 13.10 -10.49 -19.92
N LYS A 38 14.43 -10.59 -19.87
CA LYS A 38 15.22 -9.93 -18.81
C LYS A 38 15.11 -8.41 -18.89
N LYS A 39 15.08 -7.85 -20.10
CA LYS A 39 15.01 -6.41 -20.29
C LYS A 39 13.69 -5.86 -19.78
N ILE A 40 12.58 -6.52 -20.09
CA ILE A 40 11.25 -6.17 -19.59
C ILE A 40 11.19 -6.28 -18.06
N LEU A 41 11.77 -7.34 -17.48
CA LEU A 41 11.82 -7.51 -16.03
C LEU A 41 12.65 -6.42 -15.35
N ASP A 42 13.81 -6.06 -15.92
CA ASP A 42 14.69 -5.02 -15.38
C ASP A 42 13.98 -3.66 -15.38
N GLU A 43 13.30 -3.29 -16.46
CA GLU A 43 12.51 -2.05 -16.57
C GLU A 43 11.38 -2.01 -15.54
N ILE A 44 10.58 -3.07 -15.43
CA ILE A 44 9.48 -3.12 -14.47
C ILE A 44 9.99 -3.07 -13.02
N VAL A 45 11.12 -3.71 -12.70
CA VAL A 45 11.73 -3.65 -11.36
C VAL A 45 12.12 -2.24 -11.02
N GLU A 46 12.82 -1.54 -11.91
CA GLU A 46 13.23 -0.15 -11.71
C GLU A 46 12.01 0.75 -11.48
N ASP A 47 11.02 0.68 -12.37
CA ASP A 47 9.82 1.52 -12.29
C ASP A 47 9.00 1.23 -11.03
N SER A 48 8.78 -0.03 -10.69
CA SER A 48 8.03 -0.40 -9.49
C SER A 48 8.71 0.03 -8.20
N LEU A 49 10.04 -0.08 -8.13
CA LEU A 49 10.82 0.37 -6.99
C LEU A 49 10.87 1.90 -6.89
N LYS A 50 10.88 2.62 -8.02
CA LYS A 50 10.75 4.09 -8.05
C LYS A 50 9.39 4.52 -7.54
N MET A 51 8.30 3.95 -8.04
CA MET A 51 6.94 4.24 -7.58
C MET A 51 6.76 3.98 -6.09
N ALA A 52 7.48 3.00 -5.53
CA ALA A 52 7.46 2.70 -4.09
C ALA A 52 8.49 3.50 -3.27
N TYR A 53 9.16 4.51 -3.86
CA TYR A 53 10.23 5.30 -3.21
C TYR A 53 11.34 4.46 -2.56
N LEU A 54 11.68 3.34 -3.19
CA LEU A 54 12.69 2.41 -2.67
C LEU A 54 13.93 2.32 -3.57
N TRP A 55 13.83 2.71 -4.86
CA TRP A 55 14.88 2.52 -5.85
C TRP A 55 16.24 3.04 -5.41
N ASP A 56 16.32 4.30 -4.98
CA ASP A 56 17.60 4.92 -4.63
C ASP A 56 18.29 4.28 -3.42
N GLU A 57 17.53 3.62 -2.57
CA GLU A 57 18.04 2.92 -1.40
C GLU A 57 18.58 1.52 -1.74
N VAL A 58 18.08 0.88 -2.82
CA VAL A 58 18.37 -0.54 -3.09
C VAL A 58 18.96 -0.84 -4.47
N LYS A 59 19.05 0.14 -5.39
CA LYS A 59 19.47 -0.06 -6.78
C LYS A 59 20.82 -0.77 -6.94
N ASN A 60 21.74 -0.63 -5.99
CA ASN A 60 23.04 -1.30 -5.99
C ASN A 60 23.01 -2.68 -5.32
N ASP A 61 21.88 -3.04 -4.69
CA ASP A 61 21.75 -4.20 -3.79
C ASP A 61 20.60 -5.15 -4.19
N LEU A 62 20.10 -5.05 -5.42
CA LEU A 62 18.93 -5.81 -5.90
C LEU A 62 19.04 -7.33 -5.73
N LYS A 63 20.26 -7.86 -5.64
CA LYS A 63 20.53 -9.28 -5.43
C LYS A 63 20.57 -9.70 -3.95
N LYS A 64 20.59 -8.72 -3.02
CA LYS A 64 20.54 -9.02 -1.59
C LYS A 64 19.20 -9.61 -1.18
N SER A 65 19.21 -10.34 -0.07
CA SER A 65 17.99 -10.91 0.49
C SER A 65 17.02 -9.81 0.95
N ALA A 66 15.75 -9.96 0.64
CA ALA A 66 14.72 -9.00 1.04
C ALA A 66 14.55 -8.87 2.56
N ILE A 67 14.93 -9.89 3.33
CA ILE A 67 14.85 -9.87 4.80
C ILE A 67 15.93 -9.00 5.47
N GLU A 68 16.96 -8.61 4.73
CA GLU A 68 18.00 -7.70 5.23
C GLU A 68 17.54 -6.23 5.25
N LEU A 69 16.42 -5.92 4.61
CA LEU A 69 15.82 -4.60 4.58
C LEU A 69 15.16 -4.25 5.93
N SER A 70 15.13 -2.95 6.28
CA SER A 70 14.34 -2.45 7.41
C SER A 70 12.84 -2.72 7.21
N GLY A 71 12.05 -2.68 8.28
CA GLY A 71 10.59 -2.91 8.19
C GLY A 71 9.90 -2.00 7.17
N GLY A 72 10.23 -0.69 7.17
CA GLY A 72 9.69 0.26 6.20
C GLY A 72 10.15 -0.01 4.77
N GLN A 73 11.39 -0.44 4.56
CA GLN A 73 11.88 -0.85 3.25
C GLN A 73 11.20 -2.14 2.77
N GLN A 74 10.99 -3.12 3.66
CA GLN A 74 10.26 -4.35 3.34
C GLN A 74 8.81 -4.04 2.94
N GLN A 75 8.14 -3.10 3.62
CA GLN A 75 6.77 -2.71 3.27
C GLN A 75 6.73 -2.04 1.89
N ARG A 76 7.65 -1.12 1.59
CA ARG A 76 7.76 -0.52 0.26
C ARG A 76 8.13 -1.53 -0.82
N LEU A 77 8.92 -2.56 -0.50
CA LEU A 77 9.16 -3.67 -1.41
C LEU A 77 7.88 -4.47 -1.69
N CYS A 78 7.03 -4.70 -0.68
CA CYS A 78 5.73 -5.35 -0.88
C CYS A 78 4.79 -4.51 -1.75
N ILE A 79 4.83 -3.17 -1.63
CA ILE A 79 4.11 -2.26 -2.53
C ILE A 79 4.67 -2.38 -3.95
N ALA A 80 5.99 -2.29 -4.15
CA ALA A 80 6.61 -2.45 -5.46
C ALA A 80 6.25 -3.80 -6.13
N ARG A 81 6.27 -4.89 -5.35
CA ARG A 81 5.83 -6.21 -5.81
C ARG A 81 4.38 -6.22 -6.28
N ALA A 82 3.50 -5.53 -5.56
CA ALA A 82 2.09 -5.43 -5.93
C ALA A 82 1.88 -4.57 -7.18
N LEU A 83 2.66 -3.50 -7.36
CA LEU A 83 2.60 -2.61 -8.53
C LEU A 83 3.16 -3.26 -9.80
N ALA A 84 4.17 -4.13 -9.67
CA ALA A 84 4.85 -4.78 -10.81
C ALA A 84 3.90 -5.55 -11.73
N ILE A 85 2.78 -6.05 -11.22
CA ILE A 85 1.75 -6.74 -12.02
C ILE A 85 0.72 -5.78 -12.63
N GLN A 86 0.89 -4.46 -12.45
CA GLN A 86 0.01 -3.41 -12.95
C GLN A 86 -1.47 -3.65 -12.59
N PRO A 87 -1.82 -3.65 -11.31
CA PRO A 87 -3.20 -3.88 -10.87
C PRO A 87 -4.09 -2.68 -11.23
N GLU A 88 -5.41 -2.90 -11.37
CA GLU A 88 -6.40 -1.82 -11.49
C GLU A 88 -6.75 -1.24 -10.11
N VAL A 89 -6.69 -2.08 -9.07
CA VAL A 89 -7.01 -1.73 -7.68
C VAL A 89 -5.90 -2.21 -6.76
N LEU A 90 -5.49 -1.36 -5.82
CA LEU A 90 -4.52 -1.69 -4.78
C LEU A 90 -5.22 -1.66 -3.42
N LEU A 91 -5.30 -2.82 -2.78
CA LEU A 91 -5.82 -2.96 -1.42
C LEU A 91 -4.65 -2.86 -0.43
N MET A 92 -4.79 -2.04 0.59
CA MET A 92 -3.80 -1.88 1.64
C MET A 92 -4.46 -2.07 3.02
N ASP A 93 -4.00 -3.06 3.77
CA ASP A 93 -4.47 -3.32 5.11
C ASP A 93 -3.47 -2.75 6.12
N GLU A 94 -3.83 -1.66 6.78
CA GLU A 94 -3.01 -0.93 7.76
C GLU A 94 -1.53 -0.76 7.35
N PRO A 95 -1.22 -0.22 6.16
CA PRO A 95 0.10 -0.34 5.53
C PRO A 95 1.25 0.32 6.31
N ALA A 96 0.96 1.14 7.29
CA ALA A 96 1.96 1.88 8.07
C ALA A 96 1.87 1.65 9.59
N SER A 97 0.94 0.81 10.10
CA SER A 97 0.66 0.68 11.54
C SER A 97 1.83 0.15 12.38
N ALA A 98 2.73 -0.63 11.78
CA ALA A 98 3.89 -1.23 12.47
C ALA A 98 5.21 -0.48 12.19
N LEU A 99 5.16 0.72 11.61
CA LEU A 99 6.34 1.47 11.15
C LEU A 99 6.62 2.68 12.03
N ASP A 100 7.88 3.11 12.02
CA ASP A 100 8.29 4.38 12.62
C ASP A 100 7.73 5.59 11.84
N PRO A 101 7.73 6.81 12.43
CA PRO A 101 7.14 7.99 11.79
C PRO A 101 7.74 8.33 10.42
N ILE A 102 9.06 8.13 10.22
CA ILE A 102 9.74 8.45 8.96
C ILE A 102 9.30 7.47 7.87
N ALA A 103 9.28 6.17 8.19
CA ALA A 103 8.80 5.15 7.28
C ALA A 103 7.31 5.33 6.95
N THR A 104 6.49 5.70 7.95
CA THR A 104 5.06 6.02 7.77
C THR A 104 4.88 7.16 6.78
N GLN A 105 5.62 8.26 6.94
CA GLN A 105 5.56 9.39 6.02
C GLN A 105 5.86 8.97 4.58
N LYS A 106 6.91 8.18 4.37
CA LYS A 106 7.26 7.68 3.02
C LYS A 106 6.17 6.80 2.41
N ILE A 107 5.47 6.00 3.21
CA ILE A 107 4.32 5.21 2.73
C ILE A 107 3.16 6.15 2.34
N GLU A 108 2.87 7.16 3.14
CA GLU A 108 1.80 8.13 2.84
C GLU A 108 2.11 8.94 1.58
N GLU A 109 3.36 9.39 1.39
CA GLU A 109 3.81 10.04 0.15
C GLU A 109 3.63 9.11 -1.07
N THR A 110 4.01 7.84 -0.92
CA THR A 110 3.79 6.81 -1.96
C THR A 110 2.30 6.69 -2.32
N ILE A 111 1.41 6.62 -1.32
CA ILE A 111 -0.04 6.52 -1.52
C ILE A 111 -0.58 7.75 -2.26
N ILE A 112 -0.16 8.95 -1.86
CA ILE A 112 -0.61 10.21 -2.46
C ILE A 112 -0.23 10.31 -3.94
N GLU A 113 0.94 9.83 -4.33
CA GLU A 113 1.31 9.79 -5.75
C GLU A 113 0.56 8.69 -6.52
N LEU A 114 0.52 7.49 -5.96
CA LEU A 114 -0.11 6.34 -6.61
C LEU A 114 -1.61 6.53 -6.88
N LYS A 115 -2.33 7.30 -6.05
CA LYS A 115 -3.77 7.52 -6.24
C LYS A 115 -4.13 8.26 -7.52
N ASN A 116 -3.17 8.89 -8.21
CA ASN A 116 -3.38 9.51 -9.50
C ASN A 116 -3.58 8.48 -10.63
N ASP A 117 -2.97 7.30 -10.49
CA ASP A 117 -2.94 6.26 -11.52
C ASP A 117 -3.70 4.99 -11.10
N TYR A 118 -3.90 4.79 -9.80
CA TYR A 118 -4.50 3.57 -9.23
C TYR A 118 -5.72 3.88 -8.37
N THR A 119 -6.71 3.01 -8.40
CA THR A 119 -7.74 2.98 -7.37
C THR A 119 -7.16 2.32 -6.12
N ILE A 120 -7.05 3.08 -5.01
CA ILE A 120 -6.48 2.58 -3.76
C ILE A 120 -7.58 2.47 -2.71
N ILE A 121 -7.68 1.32 -2.07
CA ILE A 121 -8.56 1.08 -0.92
C ILE A 121 -7.68 0.76 0.28
N ILE A 122 -7.78 1.58 1.33
CA ILE A 122 -6.97 1.44 2.54
C ILE A 122 -7.89 1.13 3.72
N VAL A 123 -7.56 0.10 4.47
CA VAL A 123 -8.11 -0.11 5.81
C VAL A 123 -7.13 0.48 6.81
N THR A 124 -7.61 1.36 7.69
CA THR A 124 -6.80 1.95 8.75
C THR A 124 -7.67 2.31 9.95
N HIS A 125 -7.12 2.16 11.14
CA HIS A 125 -7.72 2.71 12.37
C HIS A 125 -7.16 4.10 12.72
N ASN A 126 -6.19 4.61 11.94
CA ASN A 126 -5.59 5.92 12.14
C ASN A 126 -6.36 7.00 11.37
N MET A 127 -7.23 7.73 12.06
CA MET A 127 -8.02 8.83 11.47
C MET A 127 -7.15 9.90 10.82
N GLN A 128 -5.99 10.22 11.40
CA GLN A 128 -5.09 11.23 10.85
C GLN A 128 -4.48 10.78 9.53
N GLN A 129 -4.16 9.50 9.40
CA GLN A 129 -3.73 8.93 8.13
C GLN A 129 -4.86 9.02 7.08
N ALA A 130 -6.07 8.60 7.42
CA ALA A 130 -7.22 8.70 6.52
C ALA A 130 -7.43 10.13 6.02
N ILE A 131 -7.35 11.13 6.91
CA ILE A 131 -7.47 12.55 6.57
C ILE A 131 -6.40 13.01 5.58
N ARG A 132 -5.16 12.54 5.73
CA ARG A 132 -4.04 12.98 4.88
C ARG A 132 -4.04 12.36 3.49
N VAL A 133 -4.44 11.09 3.36
CA VAL A 133 -4.19 10.34 2.12
C VAL A 133 -5.44 10.07 1.29
N SER A 134 -6.65 10.04 1.88
CA SER A 134 -7.85 9.60 1.18
C SER A 134 -8.73 10.76 0.67
N ASP A 135 -9.39 10.53 -0.47
CA ASP A 135 -10.38 11.44 -1.04
C ASP A 135 -11.77 11.16 -0.48
N TYR A 136 -12.07 9.87 -0.25
CA TYR A 136 -13.31 9.39 0.36
C TYR A 136 -12.97 8.49 1.56
N THR A 137 -13.83 8.54 2.58
CA THR A 137 -13.69 7.69 3.77
C THR A 137 -15.01 7.00 4.07
N GLY A 138 -14.94 5.70 4.36
CA GLY A 138 -16.02 4.90 4.90
C GLY A 138 -15.78 4.59 6.36
N PHE A 139 -16.74 4.90 7.23
CA PHE A 139 -16.71 4.46 8.62
C PHE A 139 -17.49 3.15 8.75
N MET A 140 -16.81 2.13 9.23
CA MET A 140 -17.38 0.80 9.45
C MET A 140 -17.44 0.48 10.95
N TYR A 141 -18.56 -0.11 11.38
CA TYR A 141 -18.75 -0.55 12.76
C TYR A 141 -19.50 -1.88 12.81
N LEU A 142 -18.94 -2.85 13.51
CA LEU A 142 -19.48 -4.21 13.66
C LEU A 142 -19.88 -4.91 12.35
N GLY A 143 -19.17 -4.61 11.26
CA GLY A 143 -19.40 -5.20 9.94
C GLY A 143 -20.30 -4.36 9.02
N ASP A 144 -20.95 -3.33 9.54
CA ASP A 144 -21.82 -2.44 8.77
C ASP A 144 -21.06 -1.19 8.31
N LEU A 145 -21.32 -0.74 7.08
CA LEU A 145 -20.87 0.55 6.57
C LEU A 145 -21.85 1.63 7.05
N ILE A 146 -21.43 2.38 8.06
CA ILE A 146 -22.26 3.39 8.74
C ILE A 146 -22.37 4.67 7.90
N GLU A 147 -21.23 5.18 7.43
CA GLU A 147 -21.21 6.38 6.61
C GLU A 147 -20.11 6.29 5.57
N PHE A 148 -20.34 6.77 4.34
CA PHE A 148 -19.36 6.87 3.27
C PHE A 148 -19.49 8.22 2.60
N ARG A 149 -18.42 9.03 2.67
CA ARG A 149 -18.42 10.39 2.15
C ARG A 149 -17.01 10.83 1.74
N GLU A 150 -16.97 12.00 1.08
CA GLU A 150 -15.75 12.78 0.91
C GLU A 150 -15.07 12.97 2.27
N THR A 151 -13.78 12.65 2.36
CA THR A 151 -13.02 12.58 3.63
C THR A 151 -13.17 13.86 4.46
N LYS A 152 -12.96 15.02 3.84
CA LYS A 152 -13.08 16.29 4.56
C LYS A 152 -14.45 16.45 5.21
N LYS A 153 -15.53 16.11 4.51
CA LYS A 153 -16.90 16.24 5.04
C LYS A 153 -17.18 15.22 6.14
N LEU A 154 -16.70 13.99 6.01
CA LEU A 154 -16.89 12.98 7.03
C LEU A 154 -16.25 13.40 8.38
N PHE A 155 -15.07 13.99 8.34
CA PHE A 155 -14.35 14.39 9.55
C PHE A 155 -14.74 15.76 10.11
N THR A 156 -15.38 16.65 9.32
CA THR A 156 -15.77 18.01 9.78
C THR A 156 -17.26 18.15 10.04
N ASP A 157 -18.11 17.40 9.34
CA ASP A 157 -19.58 17.48 9.42
C ASP A 157 -20.18 16.06 9.19
N PRO A 158 -19.89 15.07 10.08
CA PRO A 158 -20.45 13.73 9.99
C PRO A 158 -21.98 13.80 10.09
N LYS A 159 -22.67 12.95 9.33
CA LYS A 159 -24.14 12.90 9.30
C LYS A 159 -24.73 11.90 10.28
N ASP A 160 -24.00 10.82 10.53
CA ASP A 160 -24.39 9.79 11.46
C ASP A 160 -23.86 10.07 12.87
N GLU A 161 -24.67 9.85 13.90
CA GLU A 161 -24.27 10.09 15.30
C GLU A 161 -23.11 9.18 15.73
N LEU A 162 -23.05 7.95 15.23
CA LEU A 162 -21.98 7.02 15.56
C LEU A 162 -20.65 7.49 14.96
N THR A 163 -20.69 7.96 13.71
CA THR A 163 -19.53 8.59 13.05
C THR A 163 -19.08 9.83 13.82
N ALA A 164 -20.02 10.68 14.25
CA ALA A 164 -19.70 11.88 15.02
C ALA A 164 -19.01 11.55 16.36
N LYS A 165 -19.52 10.56 17.10
CA LYS A 165 -18.89 10.10 18.35
C LYS A 165 -17.49 9.54 18.12
N TYR A 166 -17.30 8.76 17.05
CA TYR A 166 -16.00 8.21 16.69
C TYR A 166 -14.97 9.32 16.38
N VAL A 167 -15.35 10.27 15.51
CA VAL A 167 -14.49 11.39 15.12
C VAL A 167 -14.11 12.28 16.32
N GLN A 168 -15.02 12.44 17.28
CA GLN A 168 -14.78 13.22 18.51
C GLN A 168 -13.98 12.46 19.59
N GLY A 169 -13.64 11.20 19.36
CA GLY A 169 -12.94 10.37 20.35
C GLY A 169 -13.80 9.89 21.51
N HIS A 170 -15.12 9.98 21.39
CA HIS A 170 -16.08 9.52 22.41
C HIS A 170 -16.56 8.07 22.19
N PHE A 171 -15.69 7.26 21.56
CA PHE A 171 -15.97 5.87 21.23
C PHE A 171 -15.26 4.97 22.23
N GLY A 172 -16.03 4.38 23.15
CA GLY A 172 -15.54 3.48 24.20
C GLY A 172 -16.67 3.11 25.17
#